data_89dea957c565b0004fbc878feda2f7d4
#
_entry.id   89dea957c565b0004fbc878feda2f7d4
#
_cell.length_a   1.000
_cell.length_b   1.000
_cell.length_c   1.000
_cell.angle_alpha   90.00
_cell.angle_beta   90.00
_cell.angle_gamma   90.00
#
_symmetry.space_group_name_H-M   'P 1'
#
loop_
_entity.id
_entity.type
_entity.pdbx_description
1 polymer ?
#
loop_
_entity_poly.entity_id
_entity_poly.type
_entity_poly.pdbx_seq_one_letter_code
_entity_poly.pdbx_strand_id
1 'polypeptide(L)'
;MVHLLKSESTALRESICAVIAGKDCYQADTLSLLSGVKIISRFGTGIDNIDLRAAQQSGIVVNNAVGINSNAVAEFIIGLIFASMRNIPGSYHAMQNGYWGESHGCELQGKRIGLVGYGNIGKTLAKRLSGFDVELLAFDKQPDYQVADKAGVQFVSIEDIFMQSHVIIVLLPFSSELENFISHKYLSMMRNGALIINAARGKLLDEGALLQVIEERNVFAALDVFSSEPLAQFSPLLHAKNIITTPHIAAATVES
;
A
#
# COMPACT_ATOMS: atom_id res chain seq x y z
N MET A 1 11.55 10.72 -17.54
CA MET A 1 12.98 10.29 -17.55
C MET A 1 13.45 9.84 -18.94
N VAL A 2 12.98 8.74 -19.52
CA VAL A 2 13.48 8.18 -20.81
C VAL A 2 13.55 9.20 -21.94
N HIS A 3 12.53 10.04 -22.11
CA HIS A 3 12.53 11.09 -23.14
C HIS A 3 13.64 12.14 -22.93
N LEU A 4 13.86 12.56 -21.69
CA LEU A 4 14.94 13.50 -21.36
C LEU A 4 16.30 12.86 -21.63
N LEU A 5 16.52 11.63 -21.19
CA LEU A 5 17.79 10.92 -21.44
C LEU A 5 18.06 10.70 -22.94
N LYS A 6 17.02 10.45 -23.75
CA LYS A 6 17.19 10.29 -25.21
C LYS A 6 17.52 11.59 -25.93
N SER A 7 17.09 12.74 -25.39
CA SER A 7 17.40 14.06 -25.96
C SER A 7 18.79 14.60 -25.60
N GLU A 8 19.42 14.03 -24.56
CA GLU A 8 20.74 14.48 -24.10
C GLU A 8 21.91 13.85 -24.90
N SER A 9 23.04 14.56 -24.91
CA SER A 9 24.25 14.07 -25.59
C SER A 9 24.81 12.81 -24.92
N THR A 10 25.44 11.94 -25.67
CA THR A 10 26.10 10.74 -25.14
C THR A 10 27.11 11.09 -24.05
N ALA A 11 27.90 12.14 -24.26
CA ALA A 11 28.91 12.62 -23.29
C ALA A 11 28.26 13.00 -21.94
N LEU A 12 27.12 13.67 -21.95
CA LEU A 12 26.40 14.01 -20.71
C LEU A 12 25.89 12.73 -20.01
N ARG A 13 25.30 11.79 -20.73
CA ARG A 13 24.85 10.52 -20.16
C ARG A 13 25.97 9.70 -19.55
N GLU A 14 27.12 9.66 -20.19
CA GLU A 14 28.32 8.98 -19.69
C GLU A 14 28.92 9.65 -18.45
N SER A 15 28.72 10.97 -18.29
CA SER A 15 29.16 11.70 -17.10
C SER A 15 28.34 11.45 -15.85
N ILE A 16 27.11 10.90 -15.98
CA ILE A 16 26.25 10.57 -14.83
C ILE A 16 26.79 9.32 -14.15
N CYS A 17 27.28 9.43 -12.91
CA CYS A 17 27.82 8.31 -12.16
C CYS A 17 26.85 7.73 -11.12
N ALA A 18 25.81 8.48 -10.72
CA ALA A 18 24.82 8.07 -9.73
C ALA A 18 23.42 8.64 -10.07
N VAL A 19 22.37 7.92 -9.68
CA VAL A 19 20.97 8.34 -9.85
C VAL A 19 20.24 8.22 -8.52
N ILE A 20 19.54 9.29 -8.12
CA ILE A 20 18.50 9.22 -7.08
C ILE A 20 17.18 8.95 -7.80
N ALA A 21 16.68 7.72 -7.67
CA ALA A 21 15.51 7.26 -8.41
C ALA A 21 14.20 7.58 -7.65
N GLY A 22 13.32 8.33 -8.32
CA GLY A 22 11.94 8.57 -7.88
C GLY A 22 10.97 7.47 -8.32
N LYS A 23 9.76 7.85 -8.74
CA LYS A 23 8.71 6.93 -9.23
C LYS A 23 8.88 6.50 -10.70
N ASP A 24 9.85 7.04 -11.41
CA ASP A 24 10.12 6.66 -12.81
C ASP A 24 10.51 5.19 -12.94
N CYS A 25 10.18 4.59 -14.09
CA CYS A 25 10.55 3.21 -14.40
C CYS A 25 11.97 3.13 -14.98
N TYR A 26 12.77 2.22 -14.44
CA TYR A 26 14.14 1.91 -14.88
C TYR A 26 14.18 0.50 -15.43
N GLN A 27 13.64 0.32 -16.64
CA GLN A 27 13.67 -0.94 -17.38
C GLN A 27 14.98 -1.07 -18.18
N ALA A 28 15.21 -2.20 -18.80
CA ALA A 28 16.45 -2.49 -19.55
C ALA A 28 16.81 -1.43 -20.59
N ASP A 29 15.80 -0.89 -21.31
CA ASP A 29 15.99 0.21 -22.29
C ASP A 29 16.47 1.51 -21.66
N THR A 30 15.92 1.87 -20.50
CA THR A 30 16.33 3.05 -19.72
C THR A 30 17.73 2.86 -19.16
N LEU A 31 18.00 1.70 -18.58
CA LEU A 31 19.29 1.38 -17.97
C LEU A 31 20.43 1.37 -19.01
N SER A 32 20.15 0.92 -20.24
CA SER A 32 21.12 0.94 -21.34
C SER A 32 21.59 2.35 -21.74
N LEU A 33 20.78 3.39 -21.44
CA LEU A 33 21.13 4.79 -21.67
C LEU A 33 22.01 5.38 -20.55
N LEU A 34 22.20 4.65 -19.45
CA LEU A 34 22.90 5.08 -18.24
C LEU A 34 24.28 4.41 -18.11
N SER A 35 25.06 4.36 -19.19
CA SER A 35 26.32 3.62 -19.27
C SER A 35 27.40 4.06 -18.25
N GLY A 36 27.36 5.33 -17.80
CA GLY A 36 28.25 5.86 -16.76
C GLY A 36 27.83 5.55 -15.32
N VAL A 37 26.55 5.17 -15.12
CA VAL A 37 25.97 5.01 -13.78
C VAL A 37 26.53 3.77 -13.07
N LYS A 38 26.95 3.94 -11.82
CA LYS A 38 27.45 2.89 -10.94
C LYS A 38 26.46 2.52 -9.84
N ILE A 39 25.61 3.46 -9.44
CA ILE A 39 24.64 3.27 -8.36
C ILE A 39 23.31 3.95 -8.66
N ILE A 40 22.21 3.25 -8.39
CA ILE A 40 20.87 3.82 -8.34
C ILE A 40 20.39 3.72 -6.89
N SER A 41 20.19 4.87 -6.25
CA SER A 41 19.61 4.96 -4.90
C SER A 41 18.12 5.30 -5.02
N ARG A 42 17.24 4.36 -4.65
CA ARG A 42 15.79 4.55 -4.69
C ARG A 42 15.36 5.42 -3.50
N PHE A 43 14.80 6.60 -3.79
CA PHE A 43 14.13 7.44 -2.79
C PHE A 43 12.78 6.80 -2.42
N GLY A 44 12.82 5.93 -1.42
CA GLY A 44 11.68 5.12 -0.95
C GLY A 44 12.03 3.64 -0.77
N THR A 45 11.08 2.86 -0.26
CA THR A 45 11.30 1.46 0.10
C THR A 45 11.14 0.48 -1.09
N GLY A 46 10.14 0.72 -1.95
CA GLY A 46 9.85 -0.18 -3.08
C GLY A 46 10.83 0.00 -4.23
N ILE A 47 11.27 -1.10 -4.82
CA ILE A 47 12.20 -1.15 -5.98
C ILE A 47 11.58 -1.85 -7.21
N ASP A 48 10.28 -2.06 -7.19
CA ASP A 48 9.52 -2.74 -8.23
C ASP A 48 9.48 -1.98 -9.57
N ASN A 49 9.84 -0.70 -9.57
CA ASN A 49 10.03 0.14 -10.75
C ASN A 49 11.44 0.03 -11.38
N ILE A 50 12.33 -0.81 -10.83
CA ILE A 50 13.72 -0.99 -11.32
C ILE A 50 13.91 -2.45 -11.73
N ASP A 51 14.33 -2.68 -12.98
CA ASP A 51 14.75 -4.01 -13.44
C ASP A 51 16.12 -4.37 -12.82
N LEU A 52 16.05 -5.10 -11.69
CA LEU A 52 17.25 -5.50 -10.95
C LEU A 52 18.18 -6.40 -11.75
N ARG A 53 17.65 -7.23 -12.67
CA ARG A 53 18.46 -8.12 -13.51
C ARG A 53 19.25 -7.30 -14.54
N ALA A 54 18.56 -6.39 -15.22
CA ALA A 54 19.20 -5.49 -16.18
C ALA A 54 20.23 -4.57 -15.49
N ALA A 55 19.92 -4.05 -14.30
CA ALA A 55 20.84 -3.26 -13.50
C ALA A 55 22.12 -4.06 -13.15
N GLN A 56 21.97 -5.29 -12.67
CA GLN A 56 23.09 -6.18 -12.35
C GLN A 56 23.94 -6.49 -13.59
N GLN A 57 23.32 -6.77 -14.73
CA GLN A 57 24.03 -7.02 -15.99
C GLN A 57 24.81 -5.79 -16.47
N SER A 58 24.31 -4.59 -16.16
CA SER A 58 24.98 -3.31 -16.47
C SER A 58 26.01 -2.91 -15.40
N GLY A 59 26.24 -3.72 -14.37
CA GLY A 59 27.17 -3.41 -13.28
C GLY A 59 26.69 -2.28 -12.36
N ILE A 60 25.37 -2.01 -12.34
CA ILE A 60 24.76 -0.94 -11.54
C ILE A 60 24.30 -1.53 -10.19
N VAL A 61 24.79 -0.95 -9.10
CA VAL A 61 24.31 -1.28 -7.74
C VAL A 61 22.99 -0.55 -7.50
N VAL A 62 21.98 -1.30 -7.04
CA VAL A 62 20.67 -0.73 -6.64
C VAL A 62 20.56 -0.75 -5.14
N ASN A 63 20.25 0.40 -4.54
CA ASN A 63 20.01 0.56 -3.11
C ASN A 63 18.68 1.26 -2.87
N ASN A 64 18.07 1.05 -1.69
CA ASN A 64 16.81 1.68 -1.31
C ASN A 64 16.80 2.08 0.17
N ALA A 65 15.88 2.96 0.54
CA ALA A 65 15.72 3.46 1.90
C ALA A 65 14.72 2.59 2.69
N VAL A 66 15.17 1.40 3.11
CA VAL A 66 14.31 0.44 3.83
C VAL A 66 13.83 1.02 5.15
N GLY A 67 12.51 1.03 5.35
CA GLY A 67 11.86 1.39 6.62
C GLY A 67 11.77 2.89 6.91
N ILE A 68 12.36 3.76 6.11
CA ILE A 68 12.36 5.22 6.36
C ILE A 68 10.94 5.80 6.41
N ASN A 69 10.04 5.31 5.58
CA ASN A 69 8.66 5.76 5.49
C ASN A 69 7.67 4.97 6.37
N SER A 70 8.16 4.05 7.22
CA SER A 70 7.26 3.17 7.99
C SER A 70 6.35 3.95 8.94
N ASN A 71 6.83 5.07 9.49
CA ASN A 71 6.05 5.94 10.36
C ASN A 71 4.93 6.64 9.57
N ALA A 72 5.26 7.28 8.45
CA ALA A 72 4.32 7.99 7.62
C ALA A 72 3.19 7.07 7.14
N VAL A 73 3.55 5.89 6.60
CA VAL A 73 2.56 4.91 6.10
C VAL A 73 1.69 4.37 7.23
N ALA A 74 2.26 4.07 8.41
CA ALA A 74 1.48 3.57 9.54
C ALA A 74 0.46 4.62 10.05
N GLU A 75 0.85 5.88 10.15
CA GLU A 75 -0.03 6.98 10.55
C GLU A 75 -1.12 7.25 9.51
N PHE A 76 -0.76 7.21 8.23
CA PHE A 76 -1.72 7.34 7.13
C PHE A 76 -2.78 6.23 7.16
N ILE A 77 -2.37 4.97 7.39
CA ILE A 77 -3.30 3.84 7.52
C ILE A 77 -4.26 4.06 8.70
N ILE A 78 -3.79 4.54 9.85
CA ILE A 78 -4.66 4.89 10.98
C ILE A 78 -5.66 5.98 10.57
N GLY A 79 -5.21 6.98 9.83
CA GLY A 79 -6.08 8.01 9.25
C GLY A 79 -7.17 7.41 8.35
N LEU A 80 -6.82 6.45 7.47
CA LEU A 80 -7.78 5.76 6.61
C LEU A 80 -8.76 4.89 7.40
N ILE A 81 -8.32 4.24 8.49
CA ILE A 81 -9.21 3.49 9.38
C ILE A 81 -10.32 4.41 9.89
N PHE A 82 -9.97 5.55 10.50
CA PHE A 82 -10.95 6.48 11.05
C PHE A 82 -11.76 7.18 9.96
N ALA A 83 -11.14 7.56 8.84
CA ALA A 83 -11.85 8.14 7.72
C ALA A 83 -12.97 7.22 7.21
N SER A 84 -12.69 5.91 7.10
CA SER A 84 -13.65 4.91 6.66
C SER A 84 -14.68 4.57 7.74
N MET A 85 -14.23 4.22 8.95
CA MET A 85 -15.13 3.78 10.03
C MET A 85 -16.08 4.87 10.53
N ARG A 86 -15.71 6.14 10.37
CA ARG A 86 -16.52 7.30 10.79
C ARG A 86 -17.13 8.06 9.61
N ASN A 87 -16.95 7.57 8.37
CA ASN A 87 -17.40 8.23 7.13
C ASN A 87 -17.04 9.73 7.08
N ILE A 88 -15.80 10.07 7.45
CA ILE A 88 -15.36 11.47 7.54
C ILE A 88 -15.44 12.17 6.17
N PRO A 89 -14.92 11.59 5.06
CA PRO A 89 -14.99 12.25 3.75
C PRO A 89 -16.43 12.48 3.27
N GLY A 90 -17.32 11.51 3.46
CA GLY A 90 -18.72 11.63 3.09
C GLY A 90 -19.45 12.69 3.91
N SER A 91 -19.21 12.75 5.21
CA SER A 91 -19.78 13.79 6.10
C SER A 91 -19.27 15.18 5.75
N TYR A 92 -17.96 15.32 5.48
CA TYR A 92 -17.37 16.57 5.03
C TYR A 92 -18.00 17.05 3.71
N HIS A 93 -18.12 16.16 2.74
CA HIS A 93 -18.74 16.48 1.44
C HIS A 93 -20.22 16.88 1.58
N ALA A 94 -20.99 16.18 2.42
CA ALA A 94 -22.38 16.53 2.71
C ALA A 94 -22.50 17.94 3.27
N MET A 95 -21.66 18.30 4.26
CA MET A 95 -21.63 19.65 4.85
C MET A 95 -21.29 20.73 3.83
N GLN A 96 -20.34 20.50 2.93
CA GLN A 96 -20.03 21.45 1.86
C GLN A 96 -21.19 21.70 0.89
N ASN A 97 -22.07 20.69 0.72
CA ASN A 97 -23.28 20.81 -0.09
C ASN A 97 -24.51 21.28 0.72
N GLY A 98 -24.31 21.79 1.93
CA GLY A 98 -25.37 22.34 2.77
C GLY A 98 -26.27 21.30 3.44
N TYR A 99 -25.88 20.02 3.40
CA TYR A 99 -26.64 18.94 4.05
C TYR A 99 -26.12 18.67 5.46
N TRP A 100 -26.99 18.93 6.46
CA TRP A 100 -26.74 18.58 7.87
C TRP A 100 -27.41 17.23 8.16
N GLY A 101 -26.63 16.13 8.05
CA GLY A 101 -27.15 14.79 8.28
C GLY A 101 -26.32 14.05 9.32
N GLU A 102 -26.93 13.07 9.99
CA GLU A 102 -26.22 12.18 10.88
C GLU A 102 -25.68 10.97 10.13
N SER A 103 -24.42 10.65 10.36
CA SER A 103 -23.75 9.43 9.88
C SER A 103 -23.26 8.63 11.08
N HIS A 104 -23.81 7.44 11.28
CA HIS A 104 -23.37 6.57 12.36
C HIS A 104 -22.16 5.76 11.90
N GLY A 105 -21.04 5.89 12.62
CA GLY A 105 -19.83 5.12 12.41
C GLY A 105 -19.63 4.05 13.49
N CYS A 106 -18.49 3.36 13.42
CA CYS A 106 -18.07 2.36 14.39
C CYS A 106 -16.87 2.85 15.20
N GLU A 107 -16.76 2.40 16.44
CA GLU A 107 -15.57 2.57 17.27
C GLU A 107 -14.53 1.49 16.94
N LEU A 108 -13.25 1.82 17.18
CA LEU A 108 -12.14 0.90 16.94
C LEU A 108 -11.91 -0.06 18.12
N GLN A 109 -12.25 0.35 19.34
CA GLN A 109 -12.11 -0.44 20.56
C GLN A 109 -12.74 -1.83 20.43
N GLY A 110 -12.03 -2.87 20.85
CA GLY A 110 -12.45 -4.27 20.79
C GLY A 110 -12.52 -4.87 19.37
N LYS A 111 -12.03 -4.15 18.35
CA LYS A 111 -11.98 -4.67 16.98
C LYS A 111 -10.74 -5.51 16.75
N ARG A 112 -10.88 -6.51 15.85
CA ARG A 112 -9.76 -7.29 15.33
C ARG A 112 -9.20 -6.63 14.09
N ILE A 113 -7.90 -6.39 14.08
CA ILE A 113 -7.17 -5.84 12.94
C ILE A 113 -6.21 -6.90 12.43
N GLY A 114 -6.38 -7.29 11.18
CA GLY A 114 -5.57 -8.27 10.48
C GLY A 114 -4.51 -7.60 9.61
N LEU A 115 -3.25 -7.93 9.84
CA LEU A 115 -2.11 -7.45 9.07
C LEU A 115 -1.67 -8.54 8.09
N VAL A 116 -1.81 -8.29 6.79
CA VAL A 116 -1.31 -9.17 5.74
C VAL A 116 0.10 -8.69 5.37
N GLY A 117 1.11 -9.23 6.06
CA GLY A 117 2.50 -8.78 6.09
C GLY A 117 2.85 -8.12 7.43
N TYR A 118 3.92 -8.61 8.10
CA TYR A 118 4.37 -8.11 9.40
C TYR A 118 5.83 -7.62 9.34
N GLY A 119 6.16 -6.87 8.29
CA GLY A 119 7.44 -6.19 8.11
C GLY A 119 7.55 -4.88 8.91
N ASN A 120 8.43 -3.97 8.48
CA ASN A 120 8.68 -2.70 9.18
C ASN A 120 7.42 -1.85 9.39
N ILE A 121 6.57 -1.74 8.37
CA ILE A 121 5.30 -0.98 8.47
C ILE A 121 4.35 -1.69 9.42
N GLY A 122 4.17 -3.01 9.31
CA GLY A 122 3.30 -3.79 10.19
C GLY A 122 3.71 -3.70 11.66
N LYS A 123 5.00 -3.82 11.96
CA LYS A 123 5.56 -3.66 13.32
C LYS A 123 5.32 -2.24 13.87
N THR A 124 5.53 -1.23 13.03
CA THR A 124 5.31 0.18 13.39
C THR A 124 3.82 0.46 13.65
N LEU A 125 2.95 -0.07 12.78
CA LEU A 125 1.50 0.07 12.91
C LEU A 125 0.97 -0.63 14.16
N ALA A 126 1.41 -1.87 14.44
CA ALA A 126 1.05 -2.60 15.65
C ALA A 126 1.39 -1.81 16.93
N LYS A 127 2.59 -1.23 16.99
CA LYS A 127 3.00 -0.36 18.10
C LYS A 127 2.08 0.86 18.27
N ARG A 128 1.61 1.49 17.18
CA ARG A 128 0.71 2.64 17.25
C ARG A 128 -0.72 2.26 17.62
N LEU A 129 -1.16 1.11 17.18
CA LEU A 129 -2.51 0.60 17.47
C LEU A 129 -2.67 0.10 18.91
N SER A 130 -1.60 -0.16 19.65
CA SER A 130 -1.66 -0.64 21.04
C SER A 130 -2.45 0.24 21.99
N GLY A 131 -2.60 1.54 21.68
CA GLY A 131 -3.39 2.48 22.47
C GLY A 131 -4.89 2.51 22.18
N PHE A 132 -5.38 1.67 21.26
CA PHE A 132 -6.79 1.67 20.84
C PHE A 132 -7.59 0.46 21.33
N ASP A 133 -7.02 -0.35 22.24
CA ASP A 133 -7.67 -1.54 22.80
C ASP A 133 -8.18 -2.51 21.71
N VAL A 134 -7.34 -2.81 20.72
CA VAL A 134 -7.62 -3.70 19.59
C VAL A 134 -6.92 -5.04 19.74
N GLU A 135 -7.50 -6.09 19.12
CA GLU A 135 -6.82 -7.37 18.94
C GLU A 135 -6.05 -7.35 17.60
N LEU A 136 -4.76 -7.68 17.63
CA LEU A 136 -3.90 -7.67 16.45
C LEU A 136 -3.63 -9.10 15.97
N LEU A 137 -4.03 -9.39 14.75
CA LEU A 137 -3.72 -10.61 14.03
C LEU A 137 -2.72 -10.30 12.90
N ALA A 138 -1.81 -11.20 12.60
CA ALA A 138 -0.88 -11.05 11.49
C ALA A 138 -0.74 -12.35 10.68
N PHE A 139 -0.48 -12.21 9.41
CA PHE A 139 0.00 -13.24 8.52
C PHE A 139 1.30 -12.79 7.87
N ASP A 140 2.33 -13.63 7.91
CA ASP A 140 3.60 -13.41 7.19
C ASP A 140 4.18 -14.77 6.77
N LYS A 141 4.93 -14.80 5.65
CA LYS A 141 5.66 -16.00 5.22
C LYS A 141 6.84 -16.35 6.16
N GLN A 142 7.38 -15.33 6.84
CA GLN A 142 8.52 -15.46 7.77
C GLN A 142 8.15 -14.79 9.10
N PRO A 143 7.32 -15.44 9.92
CA PRO A 143 6.80 -14.85 11.15
C PRO A 143 7.92 -14.64 12.19
N ASP A 144 8.01 -13.41 12.71
CA ASP A 144 8.89 -13.04 13.80
C ASP A 144 8.10 -13.10 15.12
N TYR A 145 7.97 -14.32 15.65
CA TYR A 145 7.18 -14.59 16.86
C TYR A 145 7.65 -13.79 18.07
N GLN A 146 8.97 -13.59 18.22
CA GLN A 146 9.50 -12.86 19.40
C GLN A 146 9.11 -11.40 19.41
N VAL A 147 9.09 -10.77 18.25
CA VAL A 147 8.67 -9.36 18.11
C VAL A 147 7.14 -9.25 18.20
N ALA A 148 6.43 -10.21 17.64
CA ALA A 148 4.96 -10.26 17.67
C ALA A 148 4.42 -10.39 19.11
N ASP A 149 4.95 -11.33 19.89
CA ASP A 149 4.53 -11.57 21.28
C ASP A 149 4.70 -10.31 22.15
N LYS A 150 5.82 -9.60 21.98
CA LYS A 150 6.06 -8.34 22.71
C LYS A 150 5.09 -7.22 22.33
N ALA A 151 4.55 -7.27 21.13
CA ALA A 151 3.59 -6.30 20.60
C ALA A 151 2.12 -6.75 20.76
N GLY A 152 1.87 -7.92 21.37
CA GLY A 152 0.53 -8.49 21.51
C GLY A 152 -0.11 -8.87 20.17
N VAL A 153 0.71 -9.28 19.18
CA VAL A 153 0.25 -9.68 17.85
C VAL A 153 0.25 -11.21 17.74
N GLN A 154 -0.88 -11.77 17.35
CA GLN A 154 -1.05 -13.21 17.12
C GLN A 154 -0.88 -13.54 15.64
N PHE A 155 0.05 -14.44 15.29
CA PHE A 155 0.11 -14.99 13.93
C PHE A 155 -0.97 -16.04 13.70
N VAL A 156 -1.67 -15.91 12.58
CA VAL A 156 -2.76 -16.80 12.15
C VAL A 156 -2.63 -17.10 10.65
N SER A 157 -3.48 -18.01 10.12
CA SER A 157 -3.57 -18.24 8.68
C SER A 157 -4.12 -17.01 7.95
N ILE A 158 -3.86 -16.89 6.65
CA ILE A 158 -4.41 -15.79 5.86
C ILE A 158 -5.94 -15.89 5.82
N GLU A 159 -6.49 -17.07 5.74
CA GLU A 159 -7.93 -17.32 5.81
C GLU A 159 -8.53 -16.78 7.12
N ASP A 160 -7.87 -17.01 8.24
CA ASP A 160 -8.30 -16.46 9.53
C ASP A 160 -8.27 -14.95 9.58
N ILE A 161 -7.26 -14.31 8.95
CA ILE A 161 -7.23 -12.85 8.79
C ILE A 161 -8.52 -12.38 8.13
N PHE A 162 -8.90 -12.96 6.99
CA PHE A 162 -10.08 -12.52 6.24
C PHE A 162 -11.40 -12.86 6.94
N MET A 163 -11.49 -14.00 7.60
CA MET A 163 -12.70 -14.42 8.30
C MET A 163 -12.95 -13.70 9.63
N GLN A 164 -11.90 -13.32 10.34
CA GLN A 164 -12.03 -12.84 11.71
C GLN A 164 -11.87 -11.33 11.88
N SER A 165 -11.16 -10.65 10.95
CA SER A 165 -10.81 -9.25 11.12
C SER A 165 -11.97 -8.31 10.77
N HIS A 166 -12.07 -7.20 11.52
CA HIS A 166 -12.95 -6.08 11.20
C HIS A 166 -12.26 -5.08 10.26
N VAL A 167 -10.93 -4.99 10.38
CA VAL A 167 -10.08 -4.20 9.47
C VAL A 167 -8.96 -5.10 9.00
N ILE A 168 -8.74 -5.16 7.69
CA ILE A 168 -7.68 -5.93 7.05
C ILE A 168 -6.73 -4.95 6.36
N ILE A 169 -5.44 -5.06 6.61
CA ILE A 169 -4.43 -4.13 6.10
C ILE A 169 -3.41 -4.92 5.30
N VAL A 170 -3.29 -4.59 4.00
CA VAL A 170 -2.35 -5.23 3.08
C VAL A 170 -1.02 -4.50 3.13
N LEU A 171 0.05 -5.22 3.53
CA LEU A 171 1.40 -4.68 3.75
C LEU A 171 2.49 -5.53 3.09
N LEU A 172 2.13 -6.44 2.19
CA LEU A 172 3.07 -7.30 1.48
C LEU A 172 3.92 -6.50 0.48
N PRO A 173 5.20 -6.84 0.30
CA PRO A 173 5.94 -6.38 -0.87
C PRO A 173 5.35 -7.01 -2.13
N PHE A 174 5.45 -6.31 -3.27
CA PHE A 174 5.02 -6.87 -4.54
C PHE A 174 6.11 -7.75 -5.16
N SER A 175 5.68 -8.89 -5.69
CA SER A 175 6.40 -9.69 -6.68
C SER A 175 5.39 -10.20 -7.71
N SER A 176 5.85 -10.60 -8.89
CA SER A 176 4.96 -11.13 -9.94
C SER A 176 4.15 -12.36 -9.49
N GLU A 177 4.68 -13.14 -8.55
CA GLU A 177 3.98 -14.30 -7.96
C GLU A 177 2.82 -13.90 -7.04
N LEU A 178 2.80 -12.65 -6.57
CA LEU A 178 1.77 -12.09 -5.69
C LEU A 178 0.77 -11.21 -6.45
N GLU A 179 0.83 -11.17 -7.78
CA GLU A 179 -0.17 -10.46 -8.56
C GLU A 179 -1.56 -11.06 -8.34
N ASN A 180 -2.53 -10.19 -7.98
CA ASN A 180 -3.88 -10.57 -7.57
C ASN A 180 -3.94 -11.63 -6.44
N PHE A 181 -2.91 -11.63 -5.56
CA PHE A 181 -2.87 -12.55 -4.42
C PHE A 181 -4.11 -12.39 -3.54
N ILE A 182 -4.53 -11.16 -3.27
CA ILE A 182 -5.80 -10.86 -2.61
C ILE A 182 -6.92 -10.92 -3.66
N SER A 183 -7.34 -12.14 -3.94
CA SER A 183 -8.33 -12.49 -4.96
C SER A 183 -9.74 -12.60 -4.38
N HIS A 184 -10.71 -12.87 -5.24
CA HIS A 184 -12.10 -13.16 -4.84
C HIS A 184 -12.18 -14.22 -3.74
N LYS A 185 -11.31 -15.24 -3.75
CA LYS A 185 -11.26 -16.27 -2.71
C LYS A 185 -11.18 -15.66 -1.31
N TYR A 186 -10.25 -14.73 -1.08
CA TYR A 186 -10.08 -14.12 0.24
C TYR A 186 -11.10 -13.01 0.49
N LEU A 187 -11.39 -12.18 -0.50
CA LEU A 187 -12.34 -11.08 -0.37
C LEU A 187 -13.74 -11.57 0.01
N SER A 188 -14.19 -12.71 -0.54
CA SER A 188 -15.48 -13.31 -0.20
C SER A 188 -15.56 -13.86 1.24
N MET A 189 -14.42 -14.09 1.90
CA MET A 189 -14.36 -14.50 3.31
C MET A 189 -14.53 -13.34 4.29
N MET A 190 -14.42 -12.08 3.82
CA MET A 190 -14.52 -10.91 4.68
C MET A 190 -15.87 -10.88 5.40
N ARG A 191 -15.87 -10.40 6.63
CA ARG A 191 -17.10 -10.19 7.42
C ARG A 191 -17.93 -9.05 6.83
N ASN A 192 -19.24 -9.10 7.00
CA ASN A 192 -20.07 -7.92 6.73
C ASN A 192 -19.64 -6.74 7.62
N GLY A 193 -19.51 -5.57 7.02
CA GLY A 193 -19.02 -4.36 7.68
C GLY A 193 -17.50 -4.30 7.83
N ALA A 194 -16.76 -5.29 7.30
CA ALA A 194 -15.30 -5.25 7.34
C ALA A 194 -14.72 -4.23 6.35
N LEU A 195 -13.57 -3.68 6.71
CA LEU A 195 -12.79 -2.72 5.91
C LEU A 195 -11.49 -3.37 5.45
N ILE A 196 -11.20 -3.30 4.15
CA ILE A 196 -9.87 -3.63 3.63
C ILE A 196 -9.11 -2.35 3.26
N ILE A 197 -7.84 -2.27 3.64
CA ILE A 197 -6.96 -1.14 3.32
C ILE A 197 -5.77 -1.66 2.51
N ASN A 198 -5.52 -1.07 1.34
CA ASN A 198 -4.31 -1.32 0.58
C ASN A 198 -3.50 -0.03 0.43
N ALA A 199 -2.39 0.06 1.15
CA ALA A 199 -1.37 1.10 1.05
C ALA A 199 0.01 0.51 0.72
N ALA A 200 0.04 -0.71 0.15
CA ALA A 200 1.25 -1.41 -0.27
C ALA A 200 1.49 -1.28 -1.78
N ARG A 201 0.84 -2.14 -2.58
CA ARG A 201 0.88 -2.11 -4.05
C ARG A 201 -0.47 -2.51 -4.62
N GLY A 202 -0.95 -1.78 -5.63
CA GLY A 202 -2.26 -2.04 -6.25
C GLY A 202 -2.38 -3.43 -6.83
N LYS A 203 -1.36 -3.91 -7.53
CA LYS A 203 -1.34 -5.24 -8.16
C LYS A 203 -1.43 -6.44 -7.18
N LEU A 204 -1.34 -6.23 -5.87
CA LEU A 204 -1.58 -7.27 -4.88
C LEU A 204 -3.06 -7.63 -4.76
N LEU A 205 -3.95 -6.71 -5.11
CA LEU A 205 -5.39 -6.81 -4.94
C LEU A 205 -6.09 -6.92 -6.30
N ASP A 206 -6.95 -7.90 -6.46
CA ASP A 206 -7.86 -7.99 -7.59
C ASP A 206 -8.98 -6.94 -7.43
N GLU A 207 -8.81 -5.81 -8.15
CA GLU A 207 -9.74 -4.68 -8.09
C GLU A 207 -11.13 -5.04 -8.63
N GLY A 208 -11.20 -5.92 -9.63
CA GLY A 208 -12.47 -6.41 -10.18
C GLY A 208 -13.23 -7.27 -9.18
N ALA A 209 -12.53 -8.19 -8.53
CA ALA A 209 -13.11 -9.01 -7.47
C ALA A 209 -13.53 -8.17 -6.25
N LEU A 210 -12.76 -7.12 -5.90
CA LEU A 210 -13.13 -6.19 -4.83
C LEU A 210 -14.46 -5.49 -5.13
N LEU A 211 -14.62 -4.94 -6.34
CA LEU A 211 -15.86 -4.29 -6.76
C LEU A 211 -17.05 -5.22 -6.68
N GLN A 212 -16.90 -6.47 -7.17
CA GLN A 212 -17.95 -7.48 -7.08
C GLN A 212 -18.34 -7.75 -5.63
N VAL A 213 -17.37 -7.98 -4.74
CA VAL A 213 -17.64 -8.28 -3.33
C VAL A 213 -18.29 -7.09 -2.61
N ILE A 214 -17.94 -5.84 -2.96
CA ILE A 214 -18.57 -4.63 -2.41
C ILE A 214 -20.04 -4.51 -2.86
N GLU A 215 -20.36 -4.88 -4.10
CA GLU A 215 -21.73 -4.88 -4.60
C GLU A 215 -22.59 -5.98 -3.96
N GLU A 216 -22.03 -7.16 -3.76
CA GLU A 216 -22.73 -8.33 -3.20
C GLU A 216 -22.86 -8.27 -1.67
N ARG A 217 -21.99 -7.55 -0.99
CA ARG A 217 -21.85 -7.57 0.47
C ARG A 217 -21.59 -6.17 1.01
N ASN A 218 -21.94 -5.96 2.26
CA ASN A 218 -21.62 -4.72 2.96
C ASN A 218 -20.15 -4.73 3.43
N VAL A 219 -19.22 -4.48 2.50
CA VAL A 219 -17.77 -4.38 2.77
C VAL A 219 -17.29 -3.00 2.36
N PHE A 220 -16.22 -2.53 2.99
CA PHE A 220 -15.62 -1.23 2.75
C PHE A 220 -14.17 -1.39 2.31
N ALA A 221 -13.66 -0.44 1.53
CA ALA A 221 -12.27 -0.40 1.14
C ALA A 221 -11.67 1.01 1.27
N ALA A 222 -10.35 1.07 1.52
CA ALA A 222 -9.56 2.29 1.39
C ALA A 222 -8.28 1.96 0.61
N LEU A 223 -8.11 2.60 -0.54
CA LEU A 223 -7.06 2.29 -1.49
C LEU A 223 -6.19 3.52 -1.72
N ASP A 224 -4.91 3.41 -1.41
CA ASP A 224 -3.91 4.44 -1.73
C ASP A 224 -3.12 4.09 -3.00
N VAL A 225 -3.22 2.84 -3.45
CA VAL A 225 -2.47 2.28 -4.58
C VAL A 225 -3.39 1.50 -5.51
N PHE A 226 -3.04 1.46 -6.81
CA PHE A 226 -3.87 0.88 -7.87
C PHE A 226 -3.05 -0.01 -8.80
N SER A 227 -3.71 -0.94 -9.47
CA SER A 227 -3.08 -1.84 -10.46
C SER A 227 -2.46 -1.07 -11.62
N SER A 228 -3.06 0.08 -11.97
CA SER A 228 -2.55 1.06 -12.93
C SER A 228 -2.55 2.44 -12.31
N GLU A 229 -1.41 3.09 -12.28
CA GLU A 229 -1.22 4.45 -11.75
C GLU A 229 -0.65 5.38 -12.84
N PRO A 230 -1.24 6.57 -13.06
CA PRO A 230 -2.42 7.14 -12.41
C PRO A 230 -3.71 6.37 -12.67
N LEU A 231 -4.61 6.33 -11.65
CA LEU A 231 -5.93 5.72 -11.81
C LEU A 231 -6.73 6.46 -12.90
N ALA A 232 -7.37 5.71 -13.78
CA ALA A 232 -8.17 6.28 -14.87
C ALA A 232 -9.34 7.12 -14.31
N GLN A 233 -9.60 8.27 -14.93
CA GLN A 233 -10.64 9.23 -14.48
C GLN A 233 -12.05 8.61 -14.39
N PHE A 234 -12.34 7.59 -15.20
CA PHE A 234 -13.63 6.89 -15.21
C PHE A 234 -13.57 5.51 -14.55
N SER A 235 -12.57 5.28 -13.69
CA SER A 235 -12.47 4.02 -12.97
C SER A 235 -13.70 3.82 -12.07
N PRO A 236 -14.32 2.62 -12.09
CA PRO A 236 -15.45 2.32 -11.21
C PRO A 236 -15.07 2.41 -9.71
N LEU A 237 -13.79 2.26 -9.36
CA LEU A 237 -13.29 2.44 -7.99
C LEU A 237 -13.54 3.86 -7.45
N LEU A 238 -13.56 4.89 -8.32
CA LEU A 238 -13.83 6.29 -7.92
C LEU A 238 -15.30 6.56 -7.61
N HIS A 239 -16.20 5.70 -8.08
CA HIS A 239 -17.64 5.90 -7.99
C HIS A 239 -18.33 4.92 -7.02
N ALA A 240 -17.60 3.93 -6.52
CA ALA A 240 -18.12 2.98 -5.55
C ALA A 240 -18.32 3.66 -4.18
N LYS A 241 -19.53 3.52 -3.62
CA LYS A 241 -19.94 4.24 -2.39
C LYS A 241 -19.13 3.87 -1.14
N ASN A 242 -18.60 2.67 -1.11
CA ASN A 242 -17.90 2.10 0.05
C ASN A 242 -16.37 2.12 -0.10
N ILE A 243 -15.84 2.89 -1.07
CA ILE A 243 -14.40 2.98 -1.31
C ILE A 243 -13.91 4.41 -1.07
N ILE A 244 -12.86 4.55 -0.25
CA ILE A 244 -12.04 5.76 -0.16
C ILE A 244 -10.81 5.54 -1.03
N THR A 245 -10.49 6.50 -1.90
CA THR A 245 -9.31 6.46 -2.76
C THR A 245 -8.40 7.65 -2.48
N THR A 246 -7.07 7.42 -2.49
CA THR A 246 -6.05 8.46 -2.36
C THR A 246 -4.93 8.22 -3.40
N PRO A 247 -4.26 9.27 -3.90
CA PRO A 247 -3.39 9.14 -5.08
C PRO A 247 -1.94 8.76 -4.72
N HIS A 248 -1.74 7.61 -4.05
CA HIS A 248 -0.45 7.04 -3.65
C HIS A 248 0.39 8.03 -2.83
N ILE A 249 -0.19 8.47 -1.71
CA ILE A 249 0.38 9.50 -0.82
C ILE A 249 0.72 9.01 0.59
N ALA A 250 0.57 7.72 0.87
CA ALA A 250 0.80 7.18 2.21
C ALA A 250 2.18 7.51 2.81
N ALA A 251 3.19 7.68 1.96
CA ALA A 251 4.54 8.06 2.38
C ALA A 251 4.86 9.56 2.16
N ALA A 252 3.91 10.37 1.66
CA ALA A 252 4.16 11.76 1.29
C ALA A 252 4.06 12.68 2.51
N THR A 253 5.10 12.71 3.33
CA THR A 253 5.24 13.64 4.46
C THR A 253 6.51 14.49 4.31
N VAL A 254 6.61 15.56 5.09
CA VAL A 254 7.78 16.44 5.09
C VAL A 254 9.02 15.70 5.62
N GLU A 255 8.81 14.69 6.48
CA GLU A 255 9.86 13.91 7.13
C GLU A 255 10.33 12.71 6.32
N SER A 256 9.59 12.29 5.27
CA SER A 256 9.87 11.09 4.47
C SER A 256 10.73 11.35 3.24
#